data_1864f5241852d518fa587a726a0fa2c4
#
_entry.id   1864f5241852d518fa587a726a0fa2c4
#
_cell.length_a   1.000
_cell.length_b   1.000
_cell.length_c   1.000
_cell.angle_alpha   90.00
_cell.angle_beta   90.00
_cell.angle_gamma   90.00
#
_symmetry.space_group_name_H-M   'P 1'
#
loop_
_entity.id
_entity.type
_entity.pdbx_description
1 polymer ?
#
loop_
_entity_poly.entity_id
_entity_poly.type
_entity_poly.pdbx_seq_one_letter_code
_entity_poly.pdbx_strand_id
1 'polypeptide(L)'
;MKIKTGKGTVTLAVLLAIWSVSAIASLPGLAISPILGDLNKIFPKATDLEIQMLTSLPSLLIIPFVLLAGKLSVGRDKLKILAVGLSIFFLSGVACLFARSMMWLIVISCILGIGAGMVIPFSTGLVVDYFTGDYRVRQLGYSSSINNLTLVLATVVTGYLANVDWHLPFLVYTL
;
A
#
# COMPACT_ATOMS: atom_id res chain seq x y z
N MET A 1 12.55 -16.65 18.78
CA MET A 1 11.87 -15.95 19.89
C MET A 1 10.36 -16.16 19.70
N LYS A 2 9.65 -16.65 20.73
CA LYS A 2 8.20 -16.87 20.68
C LYS A 2 7.50 -15.76 21.45
N ILE A 3 6.44 -15.19 20.88
CA ILE A 3 5.71 -14.03 21.42
C ILE A 3 4.32 -14.48 21.82
N LYS A 4 3.89 -14.10 23.02
CA LYS A 4 2.57 -14.43 23.56
C LYS A 4 1.47 -13.64 22.83
N THR A 5 0.37 -14.33 22.49
CA THR A 5 -0.74 -13.75 21.69
C THR A 5 -2.07 -13.67 22.46
N GLY A 6 -2.12 -14.23 23.67
CA GLY A 6 -3.35 -14.43 24.43
C GLY A 6 -4.12 -15.72 24.06
N LYS A 7 -3.89 -16.29 22.85
CA LYS A 7 -4.37 -17.62 22.44
C LYS A 7 -3.26 -18.67 22.36
N GLY A 8 -1.99 -18.25 22.43
CA GLY A 8 -0.85 -19.11 22.24
C GLY A 8 0.44 -18.32 22.03
N THR A 9 1.34 -18.83 21.21
CA THR A 9 2.59 -18.13 20.86
C THR A 9 2.78 -18.12 19.36
N VAL A 10 3.23 -16.99 18.80
CA VAL A 10 3.64 -16.85 17.39
C VAL A 10 5.15 -16.67 17.30
N THR A 11 5.72 -17.06 16.17
CA THR A 11 7.13 -16.82 15.85
C THR A 11 7.37 -15.34 15.53
N LEU A 12 8.57 -14.85 15.80
CA LEU A 12 8.97 -13.48 15.41
C LEU A 12 8.75 -13.22 13.91
N ALA A 13 9.00 -14.23 13.05
CA ALA A 13 8.80 -14.12 11.61
C ALA A 13 7.33 -13.77 11.24
N VAL A 14 6.34 -14.38 11.91
CA VAL A 14 4.93 -14.07 11.68
C VAL A 14 4.62 -12.64 12.13
N LEU A 15 5.19 -12.19 13.23
CA LEU A 15 5.00 -10.82 13.69
C LEU A 15 5.59 -9.81 12.71
N LEU A 16 6.80 -10.04 12.23
CA LEU A 16 7.44 -9.18 11.22
C LEU A 16 6.63 -9.17 9.91
N ALA A 17 6.11 -10.31 9.47
CA ALA A 17 5.22 -10.37 8.30
C ALA A 17 3.96 -9.52 8.49
N ILE A 18 3.31 -9.58 9.66
CA ILE A 18 2.14 -8.74 9.97
C ILE A 18 2.49 -7.25 9.90
N TRP A 19 3.62 -6.86 10.47
CA TRP A 19 4.09 -5.48 10.44
C TRP A 19 4.49 -5.01 9.05
N SER A 20 5.09 -5.88 8.22
CA SER A 20 5.41 -5.58 6.82
C SER A 20 4.13 -5.35 6.00
N VAL A 21 3.09 -6.19 6.17
CA VAL A 21 1.79 -5.96 5.51
C VAL A 21 1.18 -4.63 5.95
N SER A 22 1.30 -4.27 7.24
CA SER A 22 0.84 -2.98 7.74
C SER A 22 1.62 -1.82 7.10
N ALA A 23 2.93 -1.93 6.97
CA ALA A 23 3.76 -0.91 6.32
C ALA A 23 3.37 -0.73 4.84
N ILE A 24 3.23 -1.83 4.08
CA ILE A 24 2.84 -1.78 2.66
C ILE A 24 1.44 -1.17 2.50
N ALA A 25 0.50 -1.46 3.39
CA ALA A 25 -0.85 -0.91 3.33
C ALA A 25 -0.90 0.63 3.47
N SER A 26 0.16 1.28 3.96
CA SER A 26 0.27 2.73 4.08
C SER A 26 0.90 3.43 2.87
N LEU A 27 1.45 2.68 1.91
CA LEU A 27 2.18 3.24 0.76
C LEU A 27 1.31 3.82 -0.38
N PRO A 28 0.04 3.40 -0.60
CA PRO A 28 -0.74 3.90 -1.72
C PRO A 28 -0.80 5.42 -1.79
N GLY A 29 -0.53 5.98 -2.97
CA GLY A 29 -0.54 7.43 -3.21
C GLY A 29 0.72 8.19 -2.81
N LEU A 30 1.63 7.59 -2.02
CA LEU A 30 2.83 8.29 -1.53
C LEU A 30 3.81 8.69 -2.64
N ALA A 31 4.00 7.85 -3.66
CA ALA A 31 4.91 8.16 -4.75
C ALA A 31 4.39 9.30 -5.66
N ILE A 32 3.08 9.46 -5.76
CA ILE A 32 2.45 10.49 -6.60
C ILE A 32 2.48 11.84 -5.90
N SER A 33 2.31 11.88 -4.58
CA SER A 33 2.20 13.12 -3.80
C SER A 33 3.34 14.12 -4.05
N PRO A 34 4.64 13.74 -4.01
CA PRO A 34 5.74 14.69 -4.21
C PRO A 34 5.88 15.17 -5.65
N ILE A 35 5.45 14.39 -6.65
CA ILE A 35 5.54 14.78 -8.06
C ILE A 35 4.31 15.52 -8.57
N LEU A 36 3.24 15.59 -7.78
CA LEU A 36 1.95 16.14 -8.20
C LEU A 36 2.08 17.60 -8.71
N GLY A 37 2.89 18.40 -8.04
CA GLY A 37 3.16 19.80 -8.42
C GLY A 37 3.97 19.96 -9.71
N ASP A 38 4.73 18.95 -10.10
CA ASP A 38 5.60 19.00 -11.28
C ASP A 38 5.03 18.24 -12.48
N LEU A 39 3.89 17.54 -12.32
CA LEU A 39 3.27 16.77 -13.40
C LEU A 39 2.95 17.61 -14.64
N ASN A 40 2.57 18.87 -14.47
CA ASN A 40 2.36 19.81 -15.58
C ASN A 40 3.64 20.10 -16.37
N LYS A 41 4.81 20.04 -15.71
CA LYS A 41 6.12 20.23 -16.38
C LYS A 41 6.56 18.95 -17.07
N ILE A 42 6.29 17.79 -16.44
CA ILE A 42 6.66 16.46 -16.94
C ILE A 42 5.77 16.07 -18.13
N PHE A 43 4.49 16.36 -18.05
CA PHE A 43 3.49 16.11 -19.08
C PHE A 43 2.77 17.41 -19.52
N PRO A 44 3.39 18.25 -20.37
CA PRO A 44 2.85 19.56 -20.75
C PRO A 44 1.49 19.51 -21.48
N LYS A 45 1.12 18.33 -21.98
CA LYS A 45 -0.16 18.10 -22.65
C LYS A 45 -1.24 17.55 -21.72
N ALA A 46 -0.89 17.22 -20.48
CA ALA A 46 -1.86 16.72 -19.50
C ALA A 46 -2.77 17.86 -19.04
N THR A 47 -4.03 17.57 -18.93
CA THR A 47 -5.02 18.49 -18.36
C THR A 47 -5.05 18.40 -16.84
N ASP A 48 -5.45 19.47 -16.16
CA ASP A 48 -5.62 19.45 -14.69
C ASP A 48 -6.57 18.32 -14.23
N LEU A 49 -7.55 17.98 -15.08
CA LEU A 49 -8.45 16.86 -14.84
C LEU A 49 -7.70 15.51 -14.81
N GLU A 50 -6.81 15.26 -15.75
CA GLU A 50 -6.01 14.01 -15.78
C GLU A 50 -5.08 13.91 -14.57
N ILE A 51 -4.52 15.02 -14.12
CA ILE A 51 -3.70 15.07 -12.91
C ILE A 51 -4.53 14.73 -11.66
N GLN A 52 -5.75 15.26 -11.56
CA GLN A 52 -6.66 14.92 -10.48
C GLN A 52 -7.12 13.46 -10.56
N MET A 53 -7.39 12.95 -11.75
CA MET A 53 -7.75 11.53 -11.95
C MET A 53 -6.65 10.57 -11.50
N LEU A 54 -5.38 10.95 -11.62
CA LEU A 54 -4.25 10.13 -11.19
C LEU A 54 -4.30 9.78 -9.69
N THR A 55 -4.84 10.67 -8.86
CA THR A 55 -4.98 10.44 -7.41
C THR A 55 -6.37 9.94 -7.02
N SER A 56 -7.40 10.43 -7.70
CA SER A 56 -8.80 10.15 -7.33
C SER A 56 -9.26 8.77 -7.78
N LEU A 57 -8.92 8.34 -9.01
CA LEU A 57 -9.36 7.05 -9.53
C LEU A 57 -8.80 5.85 -8.76
N PRO A 58 -7.49 5.78 -8.44
CA PRO A 58 -6.97 4.72 -7.57
C PRO A 58 -7.68 4.68 -6.22
N SER A 59 -7.88 5.84 -5.60
CA SER A 59 -8.56 5.94 -4.30
C SER A 59 -10.01 5.46 -4.36
N LEU A 60 -10.72 5.76 -5.44
CA LEU A 60 -12.07 5.27 -5.69
C LEU A 60 -12.10 3.74 -5.82
N LEU A 61 -11.12 3.16 -6.52
CA LEU A 61 -11.03 1.72 -6.72
C LEU A 61 -10.62 0.97 -5.45
N ILE A 62 -9.88 1.57 -4.55
CA ILE A 62 -9.56 0.97 -3.24
C ILE A 62 -10.84 0.54 -2.52
N ILE A 63 -11.89 1.37 -2.51
CA ILE A 63 -13.10 1.14 -1.71
C ILE A 63 -13.79 -0.19 -2.04
N PRO A 64 -14.22 -0.49 -3.30
CA PRO A 64 -14.87 -1.74 -3.61
C PRO A 64 -13.95 -2.96 -3.39
N PHE A 65 -12.64 -2.83 -3.63
CA PHE A 65 -11.72 -3.94 -3.45
C PHE A 65 -11.38 -4.22 -1.98
N VAL A 66 -11.41 -3.23 -1.09
CA VAL A 66 -11.36 -3.43 0.37
C VAL A 66 -12.58 -4.25 0.82
N LEU A 67 -13.78 -3.91 0.34
CA LEU A 67 -15.01 -4.63 0.68
C LEU A 67 -14.99 -6.07 0.13
N LEU A 68 -14.56 -6.25 -1.11
CA LEU A 68 -14.43 -7.58 -1.73
C LEU A 68 -13.41 -8.44 -0.99
N ALA A 69 -12.22 -7.93 -0.72
CA ALA A 69 -11.17 -8.65 0.01
C ALA A 69 -11.61 -8.98 1.44
N GLY A 70 -12.27 -8.05 2.13
CA GLY A 70 -12.87 -8.29 3.44
C GLY A 70 -13.89 -9.41 3.42
N LYS A 71 -14.83 -9.42 2.47
CA LYS A 71 -15.84 -10.45 2.31
C LYS A 71 -15.22 -11.81 1.96
N LEU A 72 -14.28 -11.86 1.03
CA LEU A 72 -13.61 -13.09 0.62
C LEU A 72 -12.74 -13.69 1.74
N SER A 73 -12.18 -12.85 2.61
CA SER A 73 -11.33 -13.28 3.71
C SER A 73 -12.07 -14.04 4.81
N VAL A 74 -13.39 -13.94 4.87
CA VAL A 74 -14.22 -14.66 5.88
C VAL A 74 -14.35 -16.14 5.54
N GLY A 75 -14.31 -16.53 4.27
CA GLY A 75 -14.65 -17.87 3.81
C GLY A 75 -13.50 -18.76 3.37
N ARG A 76 -12.32 -18.25 3.06
CA ARG A 76 -11.22 -19.00 2.42
C ARG A 76 -9.83 -18.34 2.63
N ASP A 77 -8.82 -19.11 2.24
CA ASP A 77 -7.37 -18.83 2.14
C ASP A 77 -6.97 -17.33 2.14
N LYS A 78 -7.08 -16.67 3.28
CA LYS A 78 -6.71 -15.25 3.49
C LYS A 78 -5.34 -14.92 2.91
N LEU A 79 -4.39 -15.86 3.08
CA LEU A 79 -3.03 -15.69 2.58
C LEU A 79 -2.95 -15.67 1.05
N LYS A 80 -3.82 -16.42 0.35
CA LYS A 80 -3.86 -16.39 -1.11
C LYS A 80 -4.38 -15.04 -1.63
N ILE A 81 -5.42 -14.51 -1.00
CA ILE A 81 -5.98 -13.19 -1.36
C ILE A 81 -4.95 -12.10 -1.10
N LEU A 82 -4.28 -12.16 0.05
CA LEU A 82 -3.19 -11.24 0.39
C LEU A 82 -2.04 -11.35 -0.62
N ALA A 83 -1.61 -12.56 -0.97
CA ALA A 83 -0.53 -12.78 -1.94
C ALA A 83 -0.90 -12.24 -3.34
N VAL A 84 -2.15 -12.44 -3.79
CA VAL A 84 -2.63 -11.87 -5.06
C VAL A 84 -2.63 -10.33 -4.99
N GLY A 85 -3.15 -9.75 -3.91
CA GLY A 85 -3.16 -8.30 -3.72
C GLY A 85 -1.74 -7.70 -3.71
N LEU A 86 -0.80 -8.33 -2.99
CA LEU A 86 0.60 -7.91 -2.95
C LEU A 86 1.27 -8.06 -4.33
N SER A 87 0.99 -9.14 -5.06
CA SER A 87 1.53 -9.33 -6.42
C SER A 87 1.04 -8.26 -7.38
N ILE A 88 -0.26 -7.92 -7.35
CA ILE A 88 -0.83 -6.85 -8.17
C ILE A 88 -0.20 -5.51 -7.79
N PHE A 89 -0.08 -5.22 -6.50
CA PHE A 89 0.52 -3.99 -5.99
C PHE A 89 1.97 -3.83 -6.45
N PHE A 90 2.79 -4.87 -6.25
CA PHE A 90 4.20 -4.88 -6.64
C PHE A 90 4.38 -4.73 -8.15
N LEU A 91 3.66 -5.53 -8.95
CA LEU A 91 3.76 -5.48 -10.42
C LEU A 91 3.32 -4.12 -10.97
N SER A 92 2.27 -3.53 -10.40
CA SER A 92 1.84 -2.17 -10.76
C SER A 92 2.88 -1.13 -10.38
N GLY A 93 3.51 -1.25 -9.20
CA GLY A 93 4.60 -0.37 -8.79
C GLY A 93 5.78 -0.41 -9.76
N VAL A 94 6.20 -1.62 -10.16
CA VAL A 94 7.23 -1.80 -11.20
C VAL A 94 6.79 -1.19 -12.54
N ALA A 95 5.54 -1.40 -12.95
CA ALA A 95 5.01 -0.87 -14.21
C ALA A 95 5.00 0.67 -14.23
N CYS A 96 4.77 1.34 -13.09
CA CYS A 96 4.84 2.80 -12.99
C CYS A 96 6.21 3.35 -13.36
N LEU A 97 7.31 2.60 -13.11
CA LEU A 97 8.68 3.01 -13.48
C LEU A 97 8.87 3.11 -15.00
N PHE A 98 8.05 2.40 -15.76
CA PHE A 98 8.12 2.36 -17.23
C PHE A 98 7.03 3.21 -17.89
N ALA A 99 6.22 3.92 -17.12
CA ALA A 99 5.15 4.76 -17.66
C ALA A 99 5.74 5.96 -18.42
N ARG A 100 5.34 6.12 -19.69
CA ARG A 100 5.83 7.19 -20.57
C ARG A 100 4.75 8.20 -20.96
N SER A 101 3.52 7.99 -20.53
CA SER A 101 2.41 8.91 -20.79
C SER A 101 1.49 8.99 -19.59
N MET A 102 0.81 10.14 -19.46
CA MET A 102 -0.13 10.40 -18.36
C MET A 102 -1.24 9.36 -18.31
N MET A 103 -1.82 8.98 -19.47
CA MET A 103 -2.87 7.98 -19.55
C MET A 103 -2.41 6.60 -19.04
N TRP A 104 -1.20 6.16 -19.43
CA TRP A 104 -0.63 4.91 -18.93
C TRP A 104 -0.39 4.96 -17.42
N LEU A 105 0.10 6.09 -16.91
CA LEU A 105 0.31 6.28 -15.47
C LEU A 105 -1.01 6.17 -14.70
N ILE A 106 -2.10 6.78 -15.21
CA ILE A 106 -3.44 6.67 -14.60
C ILE A 106 -3.91 5.22 -14.58
N VAL A 107 -3.82 4.50 -15.71
CA VAL A 107 -4.27 3.10 -15.80
C VAL A 107 -3.49 2.21 -14.82
N ILE A 108 -2.17 2.33 -14.80
CA ILE A 108 -1.32 1.53 -13.89
C ILE A 108 -1.62 1.89 -12.43
N SER A 109 -1.83 3.16 -12.11
CA SER A 109 -2.20 3.61 -10.76
C SER A 109 -3.57 3.07 -10.32
N CYS A 110 -4.52 2.91 -11.26
CA CYS A 110 -5.79 2.24 -10.99
C CYS A 110 -5.58 0.77 -10.61
N ILE A 111 -4.72 0.05 -11.33
CA ILE A 111 -4.39 -1.35 -11.01
C ILE A 111 -3.67 -1.44 -9.65
N LEU A 112 -2.79 -0.48 -9.35
CA LEU A 112 -2.14 -0.36 -8.05
C LEU A 112 -3.17 -0.15 -6.93
N GLY A 113 -4.19 0.69 -7.16
CA GLY A 113 -5.30 0.91 -6.24
C GLY A 113 -6.10 -0.37 -5.95
N ILE A 114 -6.31 -1.22 -6.97
CA ILE A 114 -6.93 -2.55 -6.80
C ILE A 114 -6.08 -3.42 -5.88
N GLY A 115 -4.78 -3.54 -6.14
CA GLY A 115 -3.85 -4.29 -5.30
C GLY A 115 -3.83 -3.79 -3.86
N ALA A 116 -3.75 -2.46 -3.67
CA ALA A 116 -3.81 -1.84 -2.36
C ALA A 116 -5.11 -2.13 -1.61
N GLY A 117 -6.26 -2.02 -2.30
CA GLY A 117 -7.57 -2.34 -1.74
C GLY A 117 -7.67 -3.78 -1.26
N MET A 118 -7.00 -4.72 -1.94
CA MET A 118 -6.95 -6.11 -1.50
C MET A 118 -6.04 -6.32 -0.27
N VAL A 119 -5.00 -5.51 -0.07
CA VAL A 119 -4.02 -5.65 1.04
C VAL A 119 -4.50 -4.96 2.32
N ILE A 120 -5.11 -3.78 2.22
CA ILE A 120 -5.48 -2.93 3.36
C ILE A 120 -6.24 -3.68 4.46
N PRO A 121 -7.29 -4.49 4.20
CA PRO A 121 -8.04 -5.15 5.28
C PRO A 121 -7.20 -6.18 6.05
N PHE A 122 -6.12 -6.68 5.47
CA PHE A 122 -5.24 -7.64 6.14
C PHE A 122 -4.27 -6.99 7.11
N SER A 123 -3.99 -5.69 6.99
CA SER A 123 -3.11 -4.96 7.92
C SER A 123 -3.61 -5.03 9.36
N THR A 124 -4.91 -4.87 9.56
CA THR A 124 -5.57 -5.01 10.87
C THR A 124 -6.15 -6.40 11.09
N GLY A 125 -6.66 -7.04 10.04
CA GLY A 125 -7.29 -8.36 10.10
C GLY A 125 -6.36 -9.44 10.65
N LEU A 126 -5.10 -9.49 10.21
CA LEU A 126 -4.10 -10.43 10.72
C LEU A 126 -3.82 -10.22 12.21
N VAL A 127 -3.75 -8.98 12.69
CA VAL A 127 -3.58 -8.70 14.10
C VAL A 127 -4.77 -9.24 14.91
N VAL A 128 -5.99 -9.03 14.41
CA VAL A 128 -7.22 -9.51 15.06
C VAL A 128 -7.29 -11.04 15.10
N ASP A 129 -6.82 -11.73 14.06
CA ASP A 129 -6.81 -13.19 13.98
C ASP A 129 -5.81 -13.84 14.94
N TYR A 130 -4.60 -13.29 15.02
CA TYR A 130 -3.51 -13.88 15.80
C TYR A 130 -3.48 -13.44 17.26
N PHE A 131 -4.02 -12.27 17.60
CA PHE A 131 -3.93 -11.70 18.95
C PHE A 131 -5.28 -11.47 19.59
N THR A 132 -5.36 -11.58 20.94
CA THR A 132 -6.58 -11.35 21.74
C THR A 132 -6.31 -10.52 22.99
N GLY A 133 -7.37 -9.89 23.51
CA GLY A 133 -7.29 -9.08 24.72
C GLY A 133 -6.29 -7.93 24.60
N ASP A 134 -5.56 -7.66 25.66
CA ASP A 134 -4.57 -6.58 25.72
C ASP A 134 -3.42 -6.75 24.71
N TYR A 135 -3.07 -7.99 24.36
CA TYR A 135 -2.07 -8.25 23.32
C TYR A 135 -2.51 -7.73 21.96
N ARG A 136 -3.81 -7.83 21.62
CA ARG A 136 -4.36 -7.28 20.36
C ARG A 136 -4.27 -5.76 20.35
N VAL A 137 -4.67 -5.10 21.43
CA VAL A 137 -4.63 -3.63 21.55
C VAL A 137 -3.19 -3.13 21.37
N ARG A 138 -2.23 -3.76 22.04
CA ARG A 138 -0.80 -3.40 21.91
C ARG A 138 -0.29 -3.62 20.48
N GLN A 139 -0.66 -4.72 19.81
CA GLN A 139 -0.22 -4.99 18.45
C GLN A 139 -0.86 -4.05 17.43
N LEU A 140 -2.11 -3.66 17.61
CA LEU A 140 -2.74 -2.62 16.78
C LEU A 140 -2.03 -1.27 16.96
N GLY A 141 -1.64 -0.92 18.20
CA GLY A 141 -0.83 0.26 18.47
C GLY A 141 0.53 0.22 17.75
N TYR A 142 1.25 -0.91 17.82
CA TYR A 142 2.52 -1.08 17.10
C TYR A 142 2.34 -1.00 15.58
N SER A 143 1.33 -1.67 15.02
CA SER A 143 1.02 -1.59 13.58
C SER A 143 0.71 -0.16 13.15
N SER A 144 -0.06 0.58 13.93
CA SER A 144 -0.36 2.00 13.67
C SER A 144 0.90 2.87 13.72
N SER A 145 1.78 2.64 14.71
CA SER A 145 3.06 3.35 14.82
C SER A 145 3.97 3.06 13.62
N ILE A 146 4.03 1.79 13.18
CA ILE A 146 4.80 1.37 12.00
C ILE A 146 4.23 2.04 10.75
N ASN A 147 2.90 2.07 10.58
CA ASN A 147 2.26 2.74 9.45
C ASN A 147 2.67 4.22 9.38
N ASN A 148 2.56 4.95 10.49
CA ASN A 148 2.92 6.37 10.53
C ASN A 148 4.42 6.59 10.30
N LEU A 149 5.29 5.74 10.87
CA LEU A 149 6.72 5.81 10.65
C LEU A 149 7.07 5.54 9.18
N THR A 150 6.46 4.50 8.58
CA THR A 150 6.63 4.19 7.16
C THR A 150 6.17 5.35 6.28
N LEU A 151 5.02 5.97 6.61
CA LEU A 151 4.49 7.12 5.90
C LEU A 151 5.50 8.28 5.89
N VAL A 152 6.04 8.63 7.06
CA VAL A 152 7.03 9.73 7.19
C VAL A 152 8.30 9.40 6.43
N LEU A 153 8.88 8.22 6.64
CA LEU A 153 10.11 7.81 5.96
C LEU A 153 9.92 7.74 4.44
N ALA A 154 8.84 7.12 3.99
CA ALA A 154 8.54 7.01 2.56
C ALA A 154 8.31 8.39 1.92
N THR A 155 7.63 9.33 2.60
CA THR A 155 7.44 10.70 2.09
C THR A 155 8.77 11.43 1.94
N VAL A 156 9.67 11.32 2.92
CA VAL A 156 11.01 11.94 2.83
C VAL A 156 11.80 11.33 1.68
N VAL A 157 11.82 9.99 1.57
CA VAL A 157 12.54 9.28 0.51
C VAL A 157 11.97 9.62 -0.87
N THR A 158 10.65 9.55 -1.04
CA THR A 158 10.00 9.86 -2.33
C THR A 158 10.19 11.32 -2.71
N GLY A 159 10.13 12.26 -1.75
CA GLY A 159 10.40 13.67 -2.00
C GLY A 159 11.84 13.92 -2.46
N TYR A 160 12.83 13.25 -1.84
CA TYR A 160 14.21 13.34 -2.29
C TYR A 160 14.42 12.73 -3.68
N LEU A 161 13.85 11.54 -3.92
CA LEU A 161 13.96 10.85 -5.20
C LEU A 161 13.28 11.63 -6.35
N ALA A 162 12.18 12.32 -6.08
CA ALA A 162 11.48 13.15 -7.06
C ALA A 162 12.34 14.30 -7.60
N ASN A 163 13.27 14.82 -6.79
CA ASN A 163 14.20 15.87 -7.23
C ASN A 163 15.28 15.35 -8.20
N VAL A 164 15.53 14.03 -8.22
CA VAL A 164 16.52 13.40 -9.10
C VAL A 164 15.88 12.97 -10.41
N ASP A 165 14.79 12.20 -10.32
CA ASP A 165 14.00 11.75 -11.47
C ASP A 165 12.57 11.45 -11.01
N TRP A 166 11.58 11.89 -11.77
CA TRP A 166 10.16 11.72 -11.44
C TRP A 166 9.67 10.26 -11.43
N HIS A 167 10.41 9.32 -12.03
CA HIS A 167 10.10 7.89 -11.97
C HIS A 167 10.56 7.25 -10.66
N LEU A 168 11.64 7.74 -10.04
CA LEU A 168 12.26 7.12 -8.87
C LEU A 168 11.34 7.01 -7.65
N PRO A 169 10.43 7.94 -7.35
CA PRO A 169 9.46 7.79 -6.27
C PRO A 169 8.65 6.49 -6.31
N PHE A 170 8.37 5.96 -7.51
CA PHE A 170 7.64 4.70 -7.68
C PHE A 170 8.41 3.47 -7.21
N LEU A 171 9.75 3.56 -7.00
CA LEU A 171 10.53 2.49 -6.37
C LEU A 171 10.03 2.13 -4.96
N VAL A 172 9.40 3.06 -4.26
CA VAL A 172 8.83 2.80 -2.93
C VAL A 172 7.74 1.72 -2.98
N TYR A 173 7.09 1.51 -4.11
CA TYR A 173 6.10 0.44 -4.29
C TYR A 173 6.73 -0.94 -4.54
N THR A 174 8.04 -1.01 -4.75
CA THR A 174 8.77 -2.27 -4.98
C THR A 174 9.51 -2.76 -3.73
N LEU A 175 9.51 -1.98 -2.65
CA LEU A 175 10.09 -2.34 -1.34
C LEU A 175 9.10 -3.18 -0.52
#